data_cff1bc563cdc5ae0e7785165454f291b
#
_entry.id   cff1bc563cdc5ae0e7785165454f291b
#
_cell.length_a   1.000
_cell.length_b   1.000
_cell.length_c   1.000
_cell.angle_alpha   90.00
_cell.angle_beta   90.00
_cell.angle_gamma   90.00
#
_symmetry.space_group_name_H-M   'P 1'
#
loop_
_entity.id
_entity.type
_entity.pdbx_description
1 polymer ?
#
loop_
_entity_poly.entity_id
_entity_poly.type
_entity_poly.pdbx_seq_one_letter_code
_entity_poly.pdbx_strand_id
1 'polypeptide(L)'
;MVLFEAFSNCSLTDIARRFHVADKTIQRIIDEEAAKYNYHQKLWLPKHLAFDEFKATNKMSFIWGDGDRHQIGAILPSRTAYAITKYFEGFPLSVRQQVQTVSLDLNAGYINLVPRLFPNAKIVVDRFHIVQMVSTALNMVRIQVMKGLSQRSKEYRFMKREWKIFLKDFNELEAIKPTYHTSVGYYETTVNLVAKCLDLSPEFRAAYEVYQEIIGAVRKRDASALAAALESYRSLGNRMDQSIKTLKKYKRQVINALRYEYSNGFLEGINGIIKKIKNTAYGYTNWNNFINRIFLERVWFRAKSSKAAA
;
A
#
# COMPACT_ATOMS: atom_id res chain seq x y z
N MET A 1 -14.35 18.77 -25.59
CA MET A 1 -15.02 19.43 -24.44
C MET A 1 -15.67 18.41 -23.51
N VAL A 2 -16.57 17.52 -23.97
CA VAL A 2 -17.18 16.46 -23.16
C VAL A 2 -16.16 15.60 -22.43
N LEU A 3 -15.10 15.15 -23.09
CA LEU A 3 -14.03 14.34 -22.46
C LEU A 3 -13.29 15.11 -21.35
N PHE A 4 -13.12 16.41 -21.52
CA PHE A 4 -12.49 17.25 -20.48
C PHE A 4 -13.35 17.27 -19.21
N GLU A 5 -14.65 17.48 -19.35
CA GLU A 5 -15.60 17.45 -18.22
C GLU A 5 -15.70 16.04 -17.60
N ALA A 6 -15.62 14.99 -18.43
CA ALA A 6 -15.62 13.62 -17.96
C ALA A 6 -14.47 13.35 -16.94
N PHE A 7 -13.35 14.07 -17.05
CA PHE A 7 -12.20 13.96 -16.15
C PHE A 7 -12.19 14.97 -14.98
N SER A 8 -13.21 15.83 -14.91
CA SER A 8 -13.32 16.89 -13.88
C SER A 8 -14.08 16.45 -12.63
N ASN A 9 -14.11 15.17 -12.30
CA ASN A 9 -14.86 14.59 -11.17
C ASN A 9 -16.39 14.86 -11.24
N CYS A 10 -16.95 14.85 -12.43
CA CYS A 10 -18.39 14.98 -12.66
C CYS A 10 -19.02 13.62 -12.98
N SER A 11 -20.28 13.45 -12.57
CA SER A 11 -21.08 12.29 -12.98
C SER A 11 -21.44 12.39 -14.47
N LEU A 12 -21.77 11.25 -15.12
CA LEU A 12 -22.24 11.28 -16.51
C LEU A 12 -23.50 12.12 -16.66
N THR A 13 -24.42 12.06 -15.69
CA THR A 13 -25.65 12.83 -15.65
C THR A 13 -25.40 14.34 -15.57
N ASP A 14 -24.41 14.77 -14.77
CA ASP A 14 -24.06 16.19 -14.68
C ASP A 14 -23.47 16.70 -15.99
N ILE A 15 -22.62 15.90 -16.63
CA ILE A 15 -22.03 16.22 -17.92
C ILE A 15 -23.15 16.29 -18.98
N ALA A 16 -24.01 15.28 -19.03
CA ALA A 16 -25.13 15.21 -19.97
C ALA A 16 -26.05 16.45 -19.85
N ARG A 17 -26.34 16.88 -18.62
CA ARG A 17 -27.13 18.09 -18.35
C ARG A 17 -26.44 19.34 -18.87
N ARG A 18 -25.13 19.50 -18.68
CA ARG A 18 -24.35 20.67 -19.15
C ARG A 18 -24.30 20.76 -20.66
N PHE A 19 -24.25 19.62 -21.36
CA PHE A 19 -24.19 19.57 -22.82
C PHE A 19 -25.55 19.35 -23.49
N HIS A 20 -26.63 19.31 -22.72
CA HIS A 20 -27.99 19.09 -23.22
C HIS A 20 -28.14 17.82 -24.07
N VAL A 21 -27.52 16.72 -23.64
CA VAL A 21 -27.55 15.42 -24.30
C VAL A 21 -27.92 14.31 -23.30
N ALA A 22 -28.24 13.12 -23.79
CA ALA A 22 -28.50 11.97 -22.94
C ALA A 22 -27.22 11.39 -22.34
N ASP A 23 -27.29 10.80 -21.14
CA ASP A 23 -26.18 10.10 -20.46
C ASP A 23 -25.53 9.05 -21.37
N LYS A 24 -26.35 8.32 -22.13
CA LYS A 24 -25.88 7.32 -23.12
C LYS A 24 -25.00 7.94 -24.20
N THR A 25 -25.24 9.19 -24.60
CA THR A 25 -24.41 9.91 -25.57
C THR A 25 -23.03 10.20 -24.98
N ILE A 26 -22.98 10.64 -23.72
CA ILE A 26 -21.70 10.86 -23.01
C ILE A 26 -20.93 9.53 -22.89
N GLN A 27 -21.61 8.45 -22.48
CA GLN A 27 -20.98 7.15 -22.39
C GLN A 27 -20.42 6.67 -23.72
N ARG A 28 -21.17 6.82 -24.83
CA ARG A 28 -20.70 6.46 -26.18
C ARG A 28 -19.44 7.23 -26.57
N ILE A 29 -19.37 8.52 -26.30
CA ILE A 29 -18.18 9.35 -26.58
C ILE A 29 -16.96 8.83 -25.78
N ILE A 30 -17.16 8.45 -24.52
CA ILE A 30 -16.10 7.86 -23.68
C ILE A 30 -15.65 6.52 -24.25
N ASP A 31 -16.56 5.66 -24.68
CA ASP A 31 -16.26 4.34 -25.21
C ASP A 31 -15.55 4.43 -26.57
N GLU A 32 -15.99 5.33 -27.45
CA GLU A 32 -15.33 5.61 -28.75
C GLU A 32 -13.91 6.12 -28.55
N GLU A 33 -13.69 7.01 -27.58
CA GLU A 33 -12.34 7.47 -27.25
C GLU A 33 -11.48 6.35 -26.65
N ALA A 34 -12.03 5.57 -25.73
CA ALA A 34 -11.34 4.44 -25.13
C ALA A 34 -10.92 3.38 -26.15
N ALA A 35 -11.74 3.15 -27.17
CA ALA A 35 -11.46 2.19 -28.23
C ALA A 35 -10.22 2.55 -29.06
N LYS A 36 -9.81 3.82 -29.10
CA LYS A 36 -8.57 4.26 -29.77
C LYS A 36 -7.31 3.79 -29.04
N TYR A 37 -7.42 3.44 -27.79
CA TYR A 37 -6.31 3.01 -26.94
C TYR A 37 -6.43 1.53 -26.68
N ASN A 38 -5.60 0.71 -27.30
CA ASN A 38 -5.61 -0.76 -27.18
C ASN A 38 -5.12 -1.22 -25.78
N TYR A 39 -5.88 -0.95 -24.73
CA TYR A 39 -5.51 -1.27 -23.34
C TYR A 39 -5.40 -2.76 -23.04
N HIS A 40 -6.03 -3.60 -23.86
CA HIS A 40 -6.15 -5.04 -23.63
C HIS A 40 -5.14 -5.90 -24.40
N GLN A 41 -4.42 -5.32 -25.36
CA GLN A 41 -3.48 -6.07 -26.20
C GLN A 41 -2.03 -5.66 -25.90
N LYS A 42 -1.48 -6.16 -24.79
CA LYS A 42 -0.03 -6.08 -24.56
C LYS A 42 0.59 -7.43 -24.91
N LEU A 43 1.48 -7.44 -25.91
CA LEU A 43 2.26 -8.61 -26.30
C LEU A 43 3.57 -8.74 -25.53
N TRP A 44 3.84 -7.84 -24.59
CA TRP A 44 5.08 -7.78 -23.82
C TRP A 44 4.79 -7.54 -22.32
N LEU A 45 5.72 -7.96 -21.48
CA LEU A 45 5.73 -7.64 -20.05
C LEU A 45 6.97 -6.81 -19.73
N PRO A 46 6.85 -5.79 -18.85
CA PRO A 46 8.02 -5.08 -18.36
C PRO A 46 8.88 -5.98 -17.47
N LYS A 47 10.15 -5.61 -17.28
CA LYS A 47 11.06 -6.34 -16.40
C LYS A 47 10.64 -6.27 -14.93
N HIS A 48 9.98 -5.20 -14.54
CA HIS A 48 9.57 -4.93 -13.17
C HIS A 48 8.07 -4.74 -13.11
N LEU A 49 7.38 -5.70 -12.49
CA LEU A 49 5.94 -5.68 -12.30
C LEU A 49 5.59 -5.19 -10.89
N ALA A 50 4.47 -4.52 -10.77
CA ALA A 50 3.82 -4.26 -9.49
C ALA A 50 2.41 -4.86 -9.49
N PHE A 51 2.01 -5.51 -8.41
CA PHE A 51 0.71 -6.14 -8.20
C PHE A 51 -0.01 -5.47 -7.04
N ASP A 52 -1.31 -5.25 -7.22
CA ASP A 52 -2.18 -4.75 -6.17
C ASP A 52 -3.62 -5.17 -6.41
N GLU A 53 -4.50 -4.87 -5.49
CA GLU A 53 -5.92 -5.17 -5.55
C GLU A 53 -6.76 -3.97 -5.10
N PHE A 54 -7.95 -3.86 -5.66
CA PHE A 54 -8.90 -2.84 -5.24
C PHE A 54 -10.34 -3.34 -5.32
N LYS A 55 -11.22 -2.71 -4.55
CA LYS A 55 -12.65 -3.00 -4.60
C LYS A 55 -13.27 -2.21 -5.76
N ALA A 56 -13.49 -2.88 -6.90
CA ALA A 56 -14.14 -2.28 -8.06
C ALA A 56 -15.63 -2.03 -7.81
N THR A 57 -16.52 -2.82 -8.38
CA THR A 57 -17.96 -2.72 -8.15
C THR A 57 -18.33 -3.38 -6.81
N ASN A 58 -18.70 -4.66 -6.82
CA ASN A 58 -19.02 -5.43 -5.62
C ASN A 58 -17.95 -6.47 -5.25
N LYS A 59 -16.94 -6.66 -6.10
CA LYS A 59 -15.88 -7.67 -5.94
C LYS A 59 -14.50 -7.02 -5.92
N MET A 60 -13.56 -7.74 -5.32
CA MET A 60 -12.15 -7.38 -5.39
C MET A 60 -11.59 -7.70 -6.77
N SER A 61 -10.92 -6.73 -7.34
CA SER A 61 -10.27 -6.79 -8.66
C SER A 61 -8.77 -6.76 -8.50
N PHE A 62 -8.07 -7.32 -9.48
CA PHE A 62 -6.62 -7.33 -9.53
C PHE A 62 -6.14 -6.26 -10.51
N ILE A 63 -5.07 -5.57 -10.15
CA ILE A 63 -4.37 -4.60 -11.01
C ILE A 63 -2.89 -4.93 -11.03
N TRP A 64 -2.29 -4.83 -12.21
CA TRP A 64 -0.84 -4.84 -12.31
C TRP A 64 -0.34 -3.65 -13.14
N GLY A 65 0.89 -3.25 -12.87
CA GLY A 65 1.52 -2.13 -13.56
C GLY A 65 3.00 -2.35 -13.81
N ASP A 66 3.53 -1.51 -14.68
CA ASP A 66 4.95 -1.37 -15.02
C ASP A 66 5.63 -0.58 -13.90
N GLY A 67 6.58 -1.20 -13.20
CA GLY A 67 7.30 -0.61 -12.08
C GLY A 67 8.28 0.50 -12.50
N ASP A 68 8.76 0.49 -13.76
CA ASP A 68 9.67 1.52 -14.27
C ASP A 68 8.90 2.75 -14.75
N ARG A 69 7.81 2.51 -15.49
CA ARG A 69 7.02 3.59 -16.13
C ARG A 69 5.88 4.09 -15.24
N HIS A 70 5.58 3.42 -14.14
CA HIS A 70 4.43 3.69 -13.28
C HIS A 70 3.10 3.73 -14.04
N GLN A 71 2.90 2.77 -14.95
CA GLN A 71 1.72 2.65 -15.80
C GLN A 71 0.92 1.40 -15.47
N ILE A 72 -0.41 1.52 -15.62
CA ILE A 72 -1.28 0.34 -15.53
C ILE A 72 -0.96 -0.60 -16.70
N GLY A 73 -0.68 -1.86 -16.36
CA GLY A 73 -0.57 -2.95 -17.32
C GLY A 73 -1.93 -3.46 -17.74
N ALA A 74 -2.69 -3.99 -16.79
CA ALA A 74 -4.09 -4.35 -16.96
C ALA A 74 -4.83 -4.36 -15.61
N ILE A 75 -6.16 -4.38 -15.72
CA ILE A 75 -7.07 -4.55 -14.59
C ILE A 75 -7.94 -5.76 -14.89
N LEU A 76 -7.96 -6.72 -13.97
CA LEU A 76 -8.78 -7.92 -14.09
C LEU A 76 -10.01 -7.84 -13.17
N PRO A 77 -11.16 -8.34 -13.60
CA PRO A 77 -12.39 -8.30 -12.80
C PRO A 77 -12.34 -9.17 -11.55
N SER A 78 -11.33 -10.02 -11.41
CA SER A 78 -11.16 -10.95 -10.30
C SER A 78 -9.69 -11.01 -9.86
N ARG A 79 -9.48 -11.12 -8.53
CA ARG A 79 -8.15 -11.34 -7.93
C ARG A 79 -7.84 -12.81 -7.64
N THR A 80 -8.65 -13.74 -8.10
CA THR A 80 -8.42 -15.16 -7.87
C THR A 80 -7.16 -15.64 -8.58
N ALA A 81 -6.43 -16.57 -7.95
CA ALA A 81 -5.24 -17.17 -8.56
C ALA A 81 -5.53 -17.72 -9.96
N TYR A 82 -6.70 -18.34 -10.15
CA TYR A 82 -7.13 -18.82 -11.46
C TYR A 82 -7.21 -17.73 -12.51
N ALA A 83 -7.88 -16.62 -12.22
CA ALA A 83 -8.03 -15.51 -13.17
C ALA A 83 -6.69 -14.87 -13.53
N ILE A 84 -5.81 -14.69 -12.54
CA ILE A 84 -4.47 -14.13 -12.74
C ILE A 84 -3.59 -15.09 -13.54
N THR A 85 -3.62 -16.38 -13.20
CA THR A 85 -2.89 -17.43 -13.94
C THR A 85 -3.31 -17.43 -15.41
N LYS A 86 -4.61 -17.56 -15.68
CA LYS A 86 -5.15 -17.59 -17.04
C LYS A 86 -4.75 -16.36 -17.86
N TYR A 87 -4.73 -15.18 -17.22
CA TYR A 87 -4.31 -13.93 -17.89
C TYR A 87 -2.83 -13.96 -18.27
N PHE A 88 -1.94 -14.27 -17.31
CA PHE A 88 -0.50 -14.24 -17.59
C PHE A 88 -0.01 -15.42 -18.42
N GLU A 89 -0.67 -16.57 -18.39
CA GLU A 89 -0.40 -17.70 -19.29
C GLU A 89 -0.73 -17.39 -20.75
N GLY A 90 -1.52 -16.35 -21.04
CA GLY A 90 -1.68 -15.80 -22.38
C GLY A 90 -0.39 -15.19 -22.96
N PHE A 91 0.63 -14.92 -22.13
CA PHE A 91 1.94 -14.52 -22.59
C PHE A 91 2.87 -15.73 -22.75
N PRO A 92 3.66 -15.80 -23.84
CA PRO A 92 4.65 -16.87 -24.00
C PRO A 92 5.58 -16.99 -22.78
N LEU A 93 6.03 -18.19 -22.48
CA LEU A 93 6.93 -18.43 -21.33
C LEU A 93 8.22 -17.59 -21.44
N SER A 94 8.76 -17.43 -22.63
CA SER A 94 9.95 -16.60 -22.90
C SER A 94 9.75 -15.14 -22.47
N VAL A 95 8.55 -14.58 -22.66
CA VAL A 95 8.19 -13.23 -22.22
C VAL A 95 8.07 -13.18 -20.70
N ARG A 96 7.44 -14.19 -20.07
CA ARG A 96 7.30 -14.28 -18.63
C ARG A 96 8.64 -14.47 -17.90
N GLN A 97 9.58 -15.17 -18.52
CA GLN A 97 10.95 -15.37 -18.00
C GLN A 97 11.81 -14.08 -18.01
N GLN A 98 11.43 -13.06 -18.78
CA GLN A 98 12.12 -11.76 -18.79
C GLN A 98 11.78 -10.89 -17.58
N VAL A 99 10.72 -11.21 -16.84
CA VAL A 99 10.35 -10.48 -15.63
C VAL A 99 11.41 -10.73 -14.55
N GLN A 100 11.98 -9.64 -14.03
CA GLN A 100 13.06 -9.67 -13.04
C GLN A 100 12.55 -9.47 -11.61
N THR A 101 11.56 -8.59 -11.41
CA THR A 101 10.95 -8.38 -10.10
C THR A 101 9.44 -8.28 -10.18
N VAL A 102 8.77 -8.71 -9.11
CA VAL A 102 7.34 -8.47 -8.88
C VAL A 102 7.19 -7.86 -7.50
N SER A 103 6.78 -6.60 -7.44
CA SER A 103 6.48 -5.89 -6.20
C SER A 103 5.02 -6.10 -5.81
N LEU A 104 4.78 -6.43 -4.54
CA LEU A 104 3.44 -6.75 -4.04
C LEU A 104 3.36 -6.61 -2.51
N ASP A 105 2.14 -6.59 -1.99
CA ASP A 105 1.88 -6.67 -0.56
C ASP A 105 2.27 -8.03 0.01
N LEU A 106 2.45 -8.11 1.32
CA LEU A 106 2.76 -9.36 2.01
C LEU A 106 1.53 -10.30 2.00
N ASN A 107 1.15 -10.77 0.81
CA ASN A 107 0.03 -11.65 0.55
C ASN A 107 0.51 -13.05 0.14
N ALA A 108 0.19 -14.05 0.97
CA ALA A 108 0.60 -15.44 0.75
C ALA A 108 0.17 -16.00 -0.62
N GLY A 109 -1.02 -15.62 -1.10
CA GLY A 109 -1.55 -16.08 -2.39
C GLY A 109 -0.67 -15.64 -3.55
N TYR A 110 -0.28 -14.39 -3.58
CA TYR A 110 0.59 -13.84 -4.63
C TYR A 110 2.02 -14.32 -4.51
N ILE A 111 2.56 -14.42 -3.29
CA ILE A 111 3.91 -14.95 -3.05
C ILE A 111 4.06 -16.36 -3.60
N ASN A 112 3.04 -17.20 -3.47
CA ASN A 112 3.04 -18.57 -4.01
C ASN A 112 2.78 -18.62 -5.52
N LEU A 113 2.06 -17.65 -6.06
CA LEU A 113 1.67 -17.61 -7.47
C LEU A 113 2.81 -17.12 -8.38
N VAL A 114 3.54 -16.07 -7.94
CA VAL A 114 4.57 -15.40 -8.74
C VAL A 114 5.65 -16.34 -9.28
N PRO A 115 6.25 -17.27 -8.50
CA PRO A 115 7.29 -18.18 -9.02
C PRO A 115 6.80 -19.12 -10.13
N ARG A 116 5.51 -19.43 -10.13
CA ARG A 116 4.89 -20.29 -11.15
C ARG A 116 4.66 -19.52 -12.46
N LEU A 117 4.32 -18.24 -12.37
CA LEU A 117 4.07 -17.38 -13.53
C LEU A 117 5.36 -16.79 -14.11
N PHE A 118 6.29 -16.38 -13.25
CA PHE A 118 7.52 -15.67 -13.59
C PHE A 118 8.73 -16.35 -12.94
N PRO A 119 9.26 -17.43 -13.55
CA PRO A 119 10.25 -18.30 -12.90
C PRO A 119 11.53 -17.57 -12.45
N ASN A 120 11.92 -16.50 -13.16
CA ASN A 120 13.16 -15.75 -12.89
C ASN A 120 12.92 -14.55 -11.96
N ALA A 121 11.68 -14.22 -11.65
CA ALA A 121 11.37 -13.01 -10.91
C ALA A 121 11.71 -13.11 -9.41
N LYS A 122 12.26 -12.03 -8.87
CA LYS A 122 12.40 -11.84 -7.42
C LYS A 122 11.15 -11.15 -6.90
N ILE A 123 10.55 -11.70 -5.87
CA ILE A 123 9.42 -11.05 -5.18
C ILE A 123 9.98 -9.98 -4.26
N VAL A 124 9.43 -8.78 -4.35
CA VAL A 124 9.75 -7.61 -3.53
C VAL A 124 8.50 -7.23 -2.74
N VAL A 125 8.51 -7.44 -1.45
CA VAL A 125 7.38 -7.03 -0.59
C VAL A 125 7.42 -5.52 -0.40
N ASP A 126 6.26 -4.86 -0.39
CA ASP A 126 6.22 -3.43 -0.10
C ASP A 126 6.66 -3.14 1.35
N ARG A 127 7.58 -2.17 1.49
CA ARG A 127 8.13 -1.77 2.79
C ARG A 127 7.08 -1.21 3.74
N PHE A 128 6.08 -0.51 3.19
CA PHE A 128 4.98 0.02 3.99
C PHE A 128 4.26 -1.09 4.76
N HIS A 129 4.01 -2.24 4.12
CA HIS A 129 3.34 -3.38 4.75
C HIS A 129 4.19 -4.05 5.84
N ILE A 130 5.53 -4.04 5.71
CA ILE A 130 6.43 -4.51 6.77
C ILE A 130 6.28 -3.61 8.00
N VAL A 131 6.42 -2.30 7.81
CA VAL A 131 6.29 -1.31 8.90
C VAL A 131 4.89 -1.33 9.50
N GLN A 132 3.84 -1.38 8.68
CA GLN A 132 2.45 -1.43 9.13
C GLN A 132 2.18 -2.65 10.02
N MET A 133 2.72 -3.81 9.66
CA MET A 133 2.54 -5.05 10.43
C MET A 133 3.13 -4.92 11.84
N VAL A 134 4.36 -4.46 11.97
CA VAL A 134 5.03 -4.32 13.28
C VAL A 134 4.46 -3.13 14.07
N SER A 135 4.07 -2.04 13.42
CA SER A 135 3.37 -0.91 14.04
C SER A 135 2.04 -1.32 14.65
N THR A 136 1.27 -2.13 13.93
CA THR A 136 -0.01 -2.66 14.41
C THR A 136 0.21 -3.57 15.62
N ALA A 137 1.21 -4.43 15.57
CA ALA A 137 1.55 -5.32 16.69
C ALA A 137 1.97 -4.53 17.94
N LEU A 138 2.88 -3.57 17.81
CA LEU A 138 3.29 -2.69 18.92
C LEU A 138 2.10 -1.93 19.50
N ASN A 139 1.24 -1.37 18.64
CA ASN A 139 0.05 -0.65 19.10
C ASN A 139 -0.93 -1.56 19.88
N MET A 140 -1.05 -2.82 19.49
CA MET A 140 -1.85 -3.80 20.26
C MET A 140 -1.25 -4.10 21.62
N VAL A 141 0.09 -4.27 21.73
CA VAL A 141 0.78 -4.44 23.01
C VAL A 141 0.57 -3.21 23.88
N ARG A 142 0.76 -2.00 23.34
CA ARG A 142 0.47 -0.74 24.04
C ARG A 142 -0.95 -0.69 24.59
N ILE A 143 -1.96 -1.06 23.79
CA ILE A 143 -3.36 -1.07 24.21
C ILE A 143 -3.58 -2.08 25.35
N GLN A 144 -2.94 -3.23 25.29
CA GLN A 144 -3.04 -4.26 26.33
C GLN A 144 -2.49 -3.74 27.66
N VAL A 145 -1.29 -3.15 27.65
CA VAL A 145 -0.68 -2.55 28.85
C VAL A 145 -1.56 -1.41 29.37
N MET A 146 -2.00 -0.51 28.49
CA MET A 146 -2.85 0.62 28.86
C MET A 146 -4.15 0.18 29.55
N LYS A 147 -4.77 -0.94 29.12
CA LYS A 147 -6.00 -1.46 29.76
C LYS A 147 -5.80 -1.91 31.20
N GLY A 148 -4.58 -2.26 31.60
CA GLY A 148 -4.23 -2.59 32.98
C GLY A 148 -4.05 -1.37 33.91
N LEU A 149 -4.03 -0.14 33.34
CA LEU A 149 -3.80 1.09 34.08
C LEU A 149 -5.10 1.77 34.50
N SER A 150 -5.04 2.53 35.59
CA SER A 150 -6.12 3.43 35.95
C SER A 150 -6.33 4.50 34.85
N GLN A 151 -7.56 4.73 34.42
CA GLN A 151 -7.90 5.74 33.44
C GLN A 151 -7.55 7.18 33.88
N ARG A 152 -7.38 7.38 35.22
CA ARG A 152 -6.96 8.65 35.81
C ARG A 152 -5.45 8.85 35.81
N SER A 153 -4.65 7.80 35.56
CA SER A 153 -3.20 7.90 35.54
C SER A 153 -2.72 8.76 34.37
N LYS A 154 -1.57 9.41 34.53
CA LYS A 154 -0.94 10.25 33.49
C LYS A 154 -0.48 9.39 32.31
N GLU A 155 0.07 8.22 32.61
CA GLU A 155 0.56 7.24 31.65
C GLU A 155 -0.59 6.71 30.77
N TYR A 156 -1.74 6.35 31.34
CA TYR A 156 -2.92 5.95 30.57
C TYR A 156 -3.35 7.06 29.60
N ARG A 157 -3.44 8.31 30.08
CA ARG A 157 -3.87 9.44 29.24
C ARG A 157 -2.86 9.72 28.13
N PHE A 158 -1.57 9.66 28.41
CA PHE A 158 -0.51 9.83 27.42
C PHE A 158 -0.56 8.72 26.37
N MET A 159 -0.54 7.46 26.78
CA MET A 159 -0.63 6.32 25.89
C MET A 159 -1.89 6.35 25.02
N LYS A 160 -3.01 6.85 25.52
CA LYS A 160 -4.27 6.95 24.79
C LYS A 160 -4.31 8.09 23.78
N ARG A 161 -3.87 9.28 24.16
CA ARG A 161 -3.97 10.50 23.34
C ARG A 161 -2.83 10.66 22.38
N GLU A 162 -1.63 10.32 22.81
CA GLU A 162 -0.39 10.56 22.06
C GLU A 162 0.23 9.25 21.51
N TRP A 163 -0.60 8.26 21.27
CA TRP A 163 -0.19 6.92 20.88
C TRP A 163 0.73 6.86 19.65
N LYS A 164 0.61 7.82 18.71
CA LYS A 164 1.43 7.89 17.51
C LYS A 164 2.91 8.13 17.82
N ILE A 165 3.23 8.69 18.98
CA ILE A 165 4.61 8.94 19.42
C ILE A 165 5.38 7.63 19.54
N PHE A 166 4.74 6.55 20.04
CA PHE A 166 5.36 5.22 20.12
C PHE A 166 5.67 4.60 18.77
N LEU A 167 5.06 5.10 17.69
CA LEU A 167 5.28 4.62 16.32
C LEU A 167 6.29 5.47 15.52
N LYS A 168 6.85 6.51 16.14
CA LYS A 168 7.95 7.28 15.54
C LYS A 168 9.27 6.54 15.73
N ASP A 169 10.22 6.83 14.85
CA ASP A 169 11.61 6.48 15.09
C ASP A 169 12.10 7.16 16.39
N PHE A 170 12.80 6.43 17.24
CA PHE A 170 13.31 6.96 18.50
C PHE A 170 14.15 8.24 18.29
N ASN A 171 14.92 8.30 17.22
CA ASN A 171 15.75 9.45 16.88
C ASN A 171 14.95 10.70 16.47
N GLU A 172 13.65 10.57 16.21
CA GLU A 172 12.75 11.69 15.91
C GLU A 172 12.03 12.23 17.16
N LEU A 173 12.23 11.58 18.29
CA LEU A 173 11.64 12.03 19.56
C LEU A 173 12.43 13.19 20.15
N GLU A 174 11.71 14.17 20.67
CA GLU A 174 12.34 15.31 21.35
C GLU A 174 12.93 14.86 22.68
N ALA A 175 14.26 14.99 22.78
CA ALA A 175 15.02 14.56 23.96
C ALA A 175 15.54 15.73 24.83
N ILE A 176 15.61 16.95 24.28
CA ILE A 176 16.30 18.09 24.90
C ILE A 176 15.29 19.12 25.40
N LYS A 177 14.36 19.54 24.56
CA LYS A 177 13.44 20.64 24.85
C LYS A 177 12.11 20.13 25.39
N PRO A 178 11.80 20.34 26.68
CA PRO A 178 10.48 19.96 27.23
C PRO A 178 9.36 20.76 26.55
N THR A 179 8.31 20.07 26.16
CA THR A 179 7.08 20.66 25.63
C THR A 179 5.92 20.38 26.56
N TYR A 180 4.89 21.25 26.53
CA TYR A 180 3.70 21.03 27.35
C TYR A 180 2.82 19.93 26.74
N HIS A 181 2.59 18.87 27.48
CA HIS A 181 1.73 17.77 27.07
C HIS A 181 0.38 17.83 27.79
N THR A 182 -0.68 18.15 27.08
CA THR A 182 -2.05 18.25 27.62
C THR A 182 -2.53 16.93 28.23
N SER A 183 -2.00 15.80 27.75
CA SER A 183 -2.33 14.46 28.24
C SER A 183 -1.90 14.22 29.69
N VAL A 184 -0.76 14.80 30.10
CA VAL A 184 -0.18 14.64 31.44
C VAL A 184 -0.26 15.92 32.29
N GLY A 185 -0.45 17.10 31.66
CA GLY A 185 -0.62 18.39 32.33
C GLY A 185 0.66 19.05 32.82
N TYR A 186 1.83 18.72 32.24
CA TYR A 186 3.11 19.35 32.55
C TYR A 186 4.06 19.33 31.36
N TYR A 187 5.17 20.10 31.49
CA TYR A 187 6.25 20.11 30.51
C TYR A 187 7.17 18.91 30.71
N GLU A 188 7.46 18.19 29.63
CA GLU A 188 8.39 17.07 29.63
C GLU A 188 8.91 16.84 28.19
N THR A 189 10.01 16.09 28.06
CA THR A 189 10.48 15.62 26.75
C THR A 189 9.69 14.39 26.33
N THR A 190 9.51 14.19 25.01
CA THR A 190 8.81 13.01 24.51
C THR A 190 9.57 11.71 24.81
N VAL A 191 10.91 11.77 24.79
CA VAL A 191 11.76 10.62 25.17
C VAL A 191 11.46 10.18 26.60
N ASN A 192 11.42 11.11 27.57
CA ASN A 192 11.16 10.77 28.98
C ASN A 192 9.75 10.22 29.18
N LEU A 193 8.74 10.77 28.48
CA LEU A 193 7.35 10.24 28.58
C LEU A 193 7.24 8.83 27.99
N VAL A 194 7.89 8.57 26.87
CA VAL A 194 7.95 7.22 26.30
C VAL A 194 8.66 6.28 27.26
N ALA A 195 9.83 6.64 27.81
CA ALA A 195 10.58 5.83 28.76
C ALA A 195 9.73 5.46 29.99
N LYS A 196 9.04 6.45 30.60
CA LYS A 196 8.13 6.22 31.74
C LYS A 196 7.01 5.21 31.41
N CYS A 197 6.49 5.25 30.16
CA CYS A 197 5.46 4.28 29.75
C CYS A 197 6.05 2.88 29.50
N LEU A 198 7.27 2.79 28.96
CA LEU A 198 7.95 1.52 28.73
C LEU A 198 8.36 0.84 30.03
N ASP A 199 8.66 1.62 31.09
CA ASP A 199 8.98 1.10 32.44
C ASP A 199 7.79 0.39 33.12
N LEU A 200 6.57 0.62 32.62
CA LEU A 200 5.37 -0.04 33.17
C LEU A 200 5.28 -1.52 32.83
N SER A 201 5.94 -1.97 31.76
CA SER A 201 5.87 -3.36 31.32
C SER A 201 7.15 -3.74 30.56
N PRO A 202 7.92 -4.73 31.07
CA PRO A 202 9.07 -5.29 30.35
C PRO A 202 8.72 -5.81 28.95
N GLU A 203 7.53 -6.40 28.80
CA GLU A 203 7.06 -6.91 27.50
C GLU A 203 6.79 -5.77 26.51
N PHE A 204 6.25 -4.63 26.98
CA PHE A 204 6.05 -3.47 26.12
C PHE A 204 7.38 -2.84 25.71
N ARG A 205 8.32 -2.73 26.62
CA ARG A 205 9.68 -2.28 26.34
C ARG A 205 10.34 -3.17 25.28
N ALA A 206 10.34 -4.48 25.47
CA ALA A 206 10.93 -5.42 24.52
C ALA A 206 10.25 -5.35 23.14
N ALA A 207 8.92 -5.23 23.10
CA ALA A 207 8.20 -5.06 21.83
C ALA A 207 8.56 -3.73 21.13
N TYR A 208 8.76 -2.67 21.90
CA TYR A 208 9.17 -1.36 21.38
C TYR A 208 10.60 -1.41 20.81
N GLU A 209 11.54 -2.04 21.49
CA GLU A 209 12.93 -2.20 21.04
C GLU A 209 12.99 -2.97 19.71
N VAL A 210 12.31 -4.11 19.62
CA VAL A 210 12.20 -4.87 18.36
C VAL A 210 11.56 -4.04 17.25
N TYR A 211 10.53 -3.28 17.58
CA TYR A 211 9.92 -2.36 16.62
C TYR A 211 10.94 -1.33 16.10
N GLN A 212 11.70 -0.70 16.99
CA GLN A 212 12.72 0.30 16.60
C GLN A 212 13.83 -0.30 15.75
N GLU A 213 14.29 -1.51 16.05
CA GLU A 213 15.28 -2.22 15.23
C GLU A 213 14.76 -2.45 13.81
N ILE A 214 13.52 -2.92 13.67
CA ILE A 214 12.93 -3.21 12.36
C ILE A 214 12.70 -1.92 11.56
N ILE A 215 12.08 -0.89 12.14
CA ILE A 215 11.84 0.35 11.40
C ILE A 215 13.13 1.07 11.05
N GLY A 216 14.13 1.04 11.92
CA GLY A 216 15.45 1.59 11.68
C GLY A 216 16.15 0.89 10.51
N ALA A 217 16.10 -0.45 10.45
CA ALA A 217 16.61 -1.24 9.34
C ALA A 217 15.88 -0.95 8.03
N VAL A 218 14.54 -0.88 8.06
CA VAL A 218 13.73 -0.57 6.87
C VAL A 218 14.03 0.84 6.35
N ARG A 219 14.16 1.82 7.23
CA ARG A 219 14.44 3.22 6.90
C ARG A 219 15.80 3.41 6.25
N LYS A 220 16.82 2.78 6.82
CA LYS A 220 18.19 2.79 6.30
C LYS A 220 18.40 1.85 5.11
N ARG A 221 17.37 1.07 4.75
CA ARG A 221 17.44 0.00 3.74
C ARG A 221 18.55 -1.02 4.05
N ASP A 222 18.78 -1.27 5.34
CA ASP A 222 19.78 -2.22 5.80
C ASP A 222 19.18 -3.64 5.89
N ALA A 223 19.42 -4.41 4.82
CA ALA A 223 18.97 -5.80 4.71
C ALA A 223 19.63 -6.71 5.75
N SER A 224 20.87 -6.40 6.15
CA SER A 224 21.62 -7.19 7.12
C SER A 224 21.09 -6.96 8.54
N ALA A 225 20.87 -5.69 8.90
CA ALA A 225 20.26 -5.35 10.18
C ALA A 225 18.86 -5.95 10.33
N LEU A 226 18.02 -5.88 9.28
CA LEU A 226 16.71 -6.52 9.31
C LEU A 226 16.80 -8.03 9.48
N ALA A 227 17.71 -8.68 8.75
CA ALA A 227 17.93 -10.12 8.88
C ALA A 227 18.36 -10.49 10.30
N ALA A 228 19.29 -9.74 10.89
CA ALA A 228 19.78 -9.95 12.26
C ALA A 228 18.66 -9.76 13.29
N ALA A 229 17.86 -8.68 13.18
CA ALA A 229 16.73 -8.43 14.07
C ALA A 229 15.69 -9.56 14.03
N LEU A 230 15.40 -10.08 12.83
CA LEU A 230 14.51 -11.22 12.70
C LEU A 230 15.10 -12.50 13.29
N GLU A 231 16.39 -12.76 13.14
CA GLU A 231 17.05 -13.97 13.66
C GLU A 231 17.18 -13.95 15.18
N SER A 232 17.61 -12.84 15.75
CA SER A 232 17.82 -12.65 17.19
C SER A 232 16.51 -12.63 17.98
N TYR A 233 15.37 -12.37 17.31
CA TYR A 233 14.08 -12.25 17.98
C TYR A 233 13.70 -13.49 18.78
N ARG A 234 13.41 -13.28 20.06
CA ARG A 234 12.85 -14.27 21.00
C ARG A 234 11.37 -13.96 21.23
N SER A 235 10.56 -15.00 21.41
CA SER A 235 9.12 -14.83 21.64
C SER A 235 8.86 -14.02 22.92
N LEU A 236 7.96 -13.05 22.81
CA LEU A 236 7.54 -12.17 23.90
C LEU A 236 6.16 -12.55 24.48
N GLY A 237 5.52 -13.61 23.95
CA GLY A 237 4.19 -14.03 24.36
C GLY A 237 3.06 -13.06 23.96
N ASN A 238 3.30 -12.18 23.01
CA ASN A 238 2.34 -11.14 22.62
C ASN A 238 2.14 -11.03 21.09
N ARG A 239 1.45 -9.99 20.65
CA ARG A 239 1.12 -9.78 19.22
C ARG A 239 2.34 -9.58 18.31
N MET A 240 3.49 -9.19 18.84
CA MET A 240 4.71 -9.08 18.06
C MET A 240 5.15 -10.45 17.50
N ASP A 241 4.96 -11.54 18.24
CA ASP A 241 5.31 -12.89 17.81
C ASP A 241 4.67 -13.27 16.48
N GLN A 242 3.38 -12.96 16.30
CA GLN A 242 2.66 -13.27 15.07
C GLN A 242 3.23 -12.49 13.87
N SER A 243 3.58 -11.22 14.08
CA SER A 243 4.17 -10.38 13.04
C SER A 243 5.55 -10.88 12.65
N ILE A 244 6.41 -11.14 13.63
CA ILE A 244 7.76 -11.65 13.39
C ILE A 244 7.74 -13.05 12.76
N LYS A 245 6.83 -13.93 13.19
CA LYS A 245 6.64 -15.25 12.57
C LYS A 245 6.33 -15.11 11.07
N THR A 246 5.46 -14.16 10.71
CA THR A 246 5.12 -13.89 9.31
C THR A 246 6.31 -13.33 8.53
N LEU A 247 7.06 -12.37 9.09
CA LEU A 247 8.26 -11.81 8.47
C LEU A 247 9.36 -12.87 8.30
N LYS A 248 9.56 -13.74 9.29
CA LYS A 248 10.50 -14.88 9.20
C LYS A 248 10.07 -15.87 8.12
N LYS A 249 8.79 -16.20 8.01
CA LYS A 249 8.26 -17.11 6.98
C LYS A 249 8.57 -16.61 5.56
N TYR A 250 8.48 -15.30 5.34
CA TYR A 250 8.73 -14.66 4.05
C TYR A 250 10.04 -13.86 4.03
N LYS A 251 11.03 -14.28 4.85
CA LYS A 251 12.30 -13.56 5.05
C LYS A 251 12.95 -13.13 3.75
N ARG A 252 13.06 -14.04 2.76
CA ARG A 252 13.69 -13.74 1.46
C ARG A 252 13.02 -12.56 0.76
N GLN A 253 11.67 -12.55 0.70
CA GLN A 253 10.88 -11.52 0.04
C GLN A 253 10.93 -10.19 0.81
N VAL A 254 10.92 -10.27 2.14
CA VAL A 254 11.06 -9.13 3.07
C VAL A 254 12.45 -8.49 2.94
N ILE A 255 13.51 -9.28 2.86
CA ILE A 255 14.87 -8.77 2.63
C ILE A 255 15.01 -8.14 1.24
N ASN A 256 14.34 -8.70 0.22
CA ASN A 256 14.32 -8.11 -1.12
C ASN A 256 13.71 -6.70 -1.11
N ALA A 257 12.75 -6.40 -0.22
CA ALA A 257 12.18 -5.07 -0.07
C ALA A 257 13.22 -3.97 0.22
N LEU A 258 14.35 -4.33 0.84
CA LEU A 258 15.42 -3.41 1.16
C LEU A 258 16.53 -3.39 0.09
N ARG A 259 16.68 -4.49 -0.65
CA ARG A 259 17.70 -4.64 -1.69
C ARG A 259 17.29 -4.03 -3.04
N TYR A 260 15.99 -4.09 -3.36
CA TYR A 260 15.44 -3.57 -4.62
C TYR A 260 14.71 -2.25 -4.38
N GLU A 261 14.74 -1.36 -5.39
CA GLU A 261 14.09 -0.05 -5.30
C GLU A 261 12.59 -0.08 -5.59
N TYR A 262 12.14 -1.17 -6.21
CA TYR A 262 10.77 -1.31 -6.66
C TYR A 262 9.78 -1.48 -5.51
N SER A 263 8.62 -0.86 -5.65
CA SER A 263 7.47 -1.00 -4.76
C SER A 263 6.17 -0.98 -5.57
N ASN A 264 5.06 -1.34 -4.97
CA ASN A 264 3.73 -1.15 -5.57
C ASN A 264 3.07 0.19 -5.18
N GLY A 265 3.77 1.08 -4.50
CA GLY A 265 3.24 2.35 -4.01
C GLY A 265 2.61 3.25 -5.09
N PHE A 266 3.09 3.21 -6.35
CA PHE A 266 2.42 3.93 -7.42
C PHE A 266 1.02 3.38 -7.74
N LEU A 267 0.78 2.08 -7.53
CA LEU A 267 -0.55 1.46 -7.66
C LEU A 267 -1.50 1.91 -6.55
N GLU A 268 -1.00 2.17 -5.33
CA GLU A 268 -1.80 2.77 -4.26
C GLU A 268 -2.32 4.15 -4.68
N GLY A 269 -1.47 4.98 -5.29
CA GLY A 269 -1.88 6.26 -5.87
C GLY A 269 -2.94 6.10 -6.96
N ILE A 270 -2.78 5.09 -7.82
CA ILE A 270 -3.77 4.75 -8.85
C ILE A 270 -5.08 4.28 -8.21
N ASN A 271 -5.01 3.42 -7.19
CA ASN A 271 -6.18 2.96 -6.46
C ASN A 271 -6.94 4.10 -5.76
N GLY A 272 -6.22 5.13 -5.29
CA GLY A 272 -6.81 6.39 -4.82
C GLY A 272 -7.65 7.09 -5.90
N ILE A 273 -7.11 7.20 -7.12
CA ILE A 273 -7.83 7.78 -8.27
C ILE A 273 -9.04 6.91 -8.65
N ILE A 274 -8.87 5.59 -8.72
CA ILE A 274 -9.96 4.65 -9.02
C ILE A 274 -11.10 4.79 -8.01
N LYS A 275 -10.77 4.91 -6.72
CA LYS A 275 -11.75 5.15 -5.65
C LYS A 275 -12.50 6.47 -5.86
N LYS A 276 -11.80 7.52 -6.28
CA LYS A 276 -12.38 8.82 -6.57
C LYS A 276 -13.34 8.75 -7.77
N ILE A 277 -12.92 8.15 -8.89
CA ILE A 277 -13.76 7.92 -10.06
C ILE A 277 -15.05 7.19 -9.68
N LYS A 278 -14.93 6.13 -8.89
CA LYS A 278 -16.06 5.35 -8.41
C LYS A 278 -17.03 6.18 -7.56
N ASN A 279 -16.49 6.96 -6.62
CA ASN A 279 -17.31 7.76 -5.72
C ASN A 279 -18.05 8.88 -6.47
N THR A 280 -17.39 9.55 -7.41
CA THR A 280 -17.98 10.62 -8.23
C THR A 280 -19.11 10.12 -9.12
N ALA A 281 -19.03 8.86 -9.58
CA ALA A 281 -20.07 8.25 -10.38
C ALA A 281 -21.18 7.55 -9.55
N TYR A 282 -21.16 7.69 -8.23
CA TYR A 282 -22.03 6.93 -7.32
C TYR A 282 -21.98 5.40 -7.52
N GLY A 283 -20.89 4.90 -8.07
CA GLY A 283 -20.65 3.51 -8.41
C GLY A 283 -20.76 3.21 -9.90
N TYR A 284 -20.37 2.00 -10.26
CA TYR A 284 -20.48 1.46 -11.62
C TYR A 284 -21.12 0.08 -11.57
N THR A 285 -22.08 -0.19 -12.45
CA THR A 285 -22.66 -1.52 -12.67
C THR A 285 -21.98 -2.23 -13.85
N ASN A 286 -21.62 -1.46 -14.89
CA ASN A 286 -20.95 -1.97 -16.09
C ASN A 286 -19.44 -1.91 -15.91
N TRP A 287 -18.79 -3.07 -15.98
CA TRP A 287 -17.34 -3.22 -15.84
C TRP A 287 -16.57 -2.48 -16.93
N ASN A 288 -16.96 -2.61 -18.20
CA ASN A 288 -16.25 -2.00 -19.31
C ASN A 288 -16.29 -0.47 -19.23
N ASN A 289 -17.43 0.10 -18.89
CA ASN A 289 -17.57 1.56 -18.70
C ASN A 289 -16.63 2.06 -17.61
N PHE A 290 -16.52 1.30 -16.50
CA PHE A 290 -15.63 1.64 -15.41
C PHE A 290 -14.16 1.58 -15.83
N ILE A 291 -13.74 0.52 -16.50
CA ILE A 291 -12.37 0.35 -16.98
C ILE A 291 -12.00 1.41 -18.01
N ASN A 292 -12.88 1.68 -18.97
CA ASN A 292 -12.67 2.74 -19.97
C ASN A 292 -12.44 4.09 -19.29
N ARG A 293 -13.22 4.42 -18.26
CA ARG A 293 -13.06 5.66 -17.50
C ARG A 293 -11.71 5.72 -16.79
N ILE A 294 -11.26 4.63 -16.12
CA ILE A 294 -9.97 4.57 -15.43
C ILE A 294 -8.82 4.81 -16.40
N PHE A 295 -8.79 4.10 -17.53
CA PHE A 295 -7.69 4.21 -18.47
C PHE A 295 -7.64 5.59 -19.13
N LEU A 296 -8.76 6.15 -19.56
CA LEU A 296 -8.82 7.48 -20.15
C LEU A 296 -8.36 8.56 -19.17
N GLU A 297 -8.79 8.51 -17.90
CA GLU A 297 -8.36 9.47 -16.89
C GLU A 297 -6.84 9.42 -16.67
N ARG A 298 -6.23 8.23 -16.71
CA ARG A 298 -4.78 8.06 -16.61
C ARG A 298 -4.02 8.61 -17.82
N VAL A 299 -4.54 8.44 -19.02
CA VAL A 299 -3.97 9.01 -20.25
C VAL A 299 -4.03 10.54 -20.21
N TRP A 300 -5.17 11.09 -19.82
CA TRP A 300 -5.39 12.53 -19.73
C TRP A 300 -4.48 13.23 -18.71
N PHE A 301 -4.33 12.66 -17.52
CA PHE A 301 -3.42 13.21 -16.50
C PHE A 301 -1.97 13.24 -16.97
N ARG A 302 -1.51 12.25 -17.73
CA ARG A 302 -0.16 12.24 -18.29
C ARG A 302 0.06 13.32 -19.33
N ALA A 303 -0.89 13.54 -20.19
CA ALA A 303 -0.81 14.60 -21.20
C ALA A 303 -0.74 16.00 -20.57
N LYS A 304 -1.36 16.20 -19.38
CA LYS A 304 -1.24 17.47 -18.63
C LYS A 304 0.11 17.60 -17.93
N SER A 305 0.63 16.56 -17.30
CA SER A 305 1.92 16.62 -16.61
C SER A 305 3.10 16.84 -17.58
N SER A 306 3.04 16.27 -18.78
CA SER A 306 4.07 16.51 -19.81
C SER A 306 4.00 17.92 -20.42
N LYS A 307 2.83 18.56 -20.45
CA LYS A 307 2.67 19.96 -20.90
C LYS A 307 3.01 21.00 -19.82
N ALA A 308 3.00 20.64 -18.54
CA ALA A 308 3.41 21.50 -17.45
C ALA A 308 4.92 21.45 -17.18
N ALA A 309 5.63 20.47 -17.76
CA ALA A 309 7.07 20.29 -17.66
C ALA A 309 7.85 20.74 -18.92
N ALA A 310 7.16 21.24 -19.93
CA ALA A 310 7.68 21.87 -21.15
C ALA A 310 7.33 23.35 -21.17
#